data_54c85cf4350b6a7c87cd57b244f29356
#
_entry.id   54c85cf4350b6a7c87cd57b244f29356
#
_cell.length_a   1.000
_cell.length_b   1.000
_cell.length_c   1.000
_cell.angle_alpha   90.00
_cell.angle_beta   90.00
_cell.angle_gamma   90.00
#
_symmetry.space_group_name_H-M   'P 1'
#
loop_
_entity.id
_entity.type
_entity.pdbx_description
1 polymer ?
#
loop_
_entity_poly.entity_id
_entity_poly.type
_entity_poly.pdbx_seq_one_letter_code
_entity_poly.pdbx_strand_id
1 'polypeptide(L)'
;TNEIRIDLQSKTYSNWFPSLALSLPVGKTQMQLTYAADIYRPSYNELRSGVQYDNQYTYESGNPFLTPSITRNLTYAFSWKWVNLQLICSHISDEVCTMTQSYQNDPIKSLARPENINGYNSFQAGLTLNPTYGIWHPTLEAMLYKQWLKMDTHVGNKLNNPVAVFSFTNTFDFKWLTASLVMTAQTEGNMGNKNIRKGYFNTNLSLYKALFKNRLTLTLDVSDLFATGNQYRTFYSGAARTLFYDAYSVSNITLGIRYRFNATNSKYKGTGAGQSQKSRM
;
A
#
# COMPACT_ATOMS: atom_id res chain seq x y z
N THR A 1 45.74 11.26 -18.27
CA THR A 1 44.28 11.07 -18.39
C THR A 1 43.98 9.60 -18.16
N ASN A 2 43.64 9.22 -16.90
CA ASN A 2 43.15 7.89 -16.61
C ASN A 2 41.67 7.82 -17.08
N GLU A 3 41.43 7.25 -18.25
CA GLU A 3 40.10 6.84 -18.67
C GLU A 3 39.66 5.68 -17.75
N ILE A 4 38.71 5.95 -16.86
CA ILE A 4 37.99 4.90 -16.17
C ILE A 4 37.07 4.25 -17.20
N ARG A 5 37.52 3.18 -17.83
CA ARG A 5 36.66 2.29 -18.61
C ARG A 5 35.67 1.64 -17.63
N ILE A 6 34.47 2.15 -17.59
CA ILE A 6 33.34 1.45 -17.00
C ILE A 6 32.98 0.33 -17.97
N ASP A 7 33.38 -0.89 -17.68
CA ASP A 7 32.87 -2.07 -18.39
C ASP A 7 31.36 -2.18 -18.12
N LEU A 8 30.58 -1.67 -19.03
CA LEU A 8 29.12 -1.88 -19.06
C LEU A 8 28.89 -3.36 -19.35
N GLN A 9 28.80 -4.18 -18.32
CA GLN A 9 28.40 -5.56 -18.48
C GLN A 9 26.93 -5.62 -18.91
N SER A 10 26.71 -5.95 -20.18
CA SER A 10 25.39 -6.28 -20.68
C SER A 10 24.94 -7.59 -20.01
N LYS A 11 23.95 -7.50 -19.13
CA LYS A 11 23.34 -8.69 -18.49
C LYS A 11 22.10 -9.07 -19.29
N THR A 12 22.08 -10.30 -19.81
CA THR A 12 20.90 -10.88 -20.44
C THR A 12 20.17 -11.76 -19.42
N TYR A 13 18.91 -11.46 -19.18
CA TYR A 13 18.05 -12.26 -18.29
C TYR A 13 17.01 -12.99 -19.12
N SER A 14 16.88 -14.30 -18.92
CA SER A 14 15.79 -15.12 -19.46
C SER A 14 15.01 -15.72 -18.29
N ASN A 15 13.78 -15.29 -18.11
CA ASN A 15 12.92 -15.74 -17.03
C ASN A 15 11.57 -16.21 -17.58
N TRP A 16 11.05 -17.30 -17.00
CA TRP A 16 9.72 -17.83 -17.32
C TRP A 16 8.73 -17.31 -16.29
N PHE A 17 7.59 -16.81 -16.78
CA PHE A 17 6.50 -16.28 -15.97
C PHE A 17 5.22 -17.07 -16.23
N PRO A 18 5.14 -18.32 -15.73
CA PRO A 18 3.92 -19.10 -15.87
C PRO A 18 2.78 -18.45 -15.11
N SER A 19 1.59 -18.49 -15.70
CA SER A 19 0.36 -18.10 -15.04
C SER A 19 -0.68 -19.19 -15.19
N LEU A 20 -1.47 -19.43 -14.15
CA LEU A 20 -2.58 -20.37 -14.14
C LEU A 20 -3.75 -19.74 -13.40
N ALA A 21 -4.94 -19.82 -13.96
CA ALA A 21 -6.17 -19.41 -13.30
C ALA A 21 -7.22 -20.50 -13.44
N LEU A 22 -7.69 -21.00 -12.30
CA LEU A 22 -8.78 -21.96 -12.22
C LEU A 22 -9.96 -21.27 -11.53
N SER A 23 -11.13 -21.29 -12.15
CA SER A 23 -12.34 -20.70 -11.60
C SER A 23 -13.44 -21.74 -11.53
N LEU A 24 -14.06 -21.86 -10.37
CA LEU A 24 -15.11 -22.83 -10.10
C LEU A 24 -16.35 -22.13 -9.53
N PRO A 25 -17.35 -21.84 -10.35
CA PRO A 25 -18.64 -21.34 -9.87
C PRO A 25 -19.51 -22.52 -9.40
N VAL A 26 -20.02 -22.44 -8.17
CA VAL A 26 -20.93 -23.44 -7.59
C VAL A 26 -22.15 -22.71 -7.00
N GLY A 27 -23.25 -22.67 -7.73
CA GLY A 27 -24.45 -21.94 -7.31
C GLY A 27 -24.17 -20.45 -7.12
N LYS A 28 -24.27 -19.97 -5.86
CA LYS A 28 -23.96 -18.56 -5.49
C LYS A 28 -22.54 -18.38 -4.99
N THR A 29 -21.72 -19.40 -5.05
CA THR A 29 -20.33 -19.39 -4.58
C THR A 29 -19.41 -19.31 -5.78
N GLN A 30 -18.37 -18.50 -5.70
CA GLN A 30 -17.28 -18.44 -6.66
C GLN A 30 -15.97 -18.75 -5.94
N MET A 31 -15.21 -19.67 -6.48
CA MET A 31 -13.88 -20.01 -6.01
C MET A 31 -12.89 -19.82 -7.16
N GLN A 32 -11.75 -19.24 -6.85
CA GLN A 32 -10.70 -19.03 -7.83
C GLN A 32 -9.35 -19.38 -7.21
N LEU A 33 -8.55 -20.12 -7.94
CA LEU A 33 -7.15 -20.36 -7.62
C LEU A 33 -6.30 -19.80 -8.74
N THR A 34 -5.40 -18.88 -8.40
CA THR A 34 -4.52 -18.22 -9.38
C THR A 34 -3.08 -18.39 -8.96
N TYR A 35 -2.23 -18.79 -9.88
CA TYR A 35 -0.79 -18.69 -9.76
C TYR A 35 -0.28 -17.68 -10.77
N ALA A 36 0.55 -16.73 -10.32
CA ALA A 36 1.18 -15.72 -11.17
C ALA A 36 2.58 -15.40 -10.67
N ALA A 37 3.46 -15.05 -11.58
CA ALA A 37 4.79 -14.55 -11.28
C ALA A 37 4.95 -13.18 -11.92
N ASP A 38 5.41 -12.21 -11.11
CA ASP A 38 5.69 -10.84 -11.48
C ASP A 38 7.16 -10.52 -11.36
N ILE A 39 7.68 -9.66 -12.22
CA ILE A 39 9.05 -9.19 -12.19
C ILE A 39 9.13 -7.68 -11.98
N TYR A 40 9.89 -7.27 -10.98
CA TYR A 40 10.32 -5.90 -10.81
C TYR A 40 11.73 -5.73 -11.39
N ARG A 41 11.87 -4.87 -12.38
CA ARG A 41 13.16 -4.49 -12.95
C ARG A 41 13.62 -3.17 -12.35
N PRO A 42 14.84 -3.11 -11.77
CA PRO A 42 15.37 -1.87 -11.24
C PRO A 42 15.32 -0.76 -12.30
N SER A 43 14.95 0.43 -11.87
CA SER A 43 14.93 1.63 -12.71
C SER A 43 16.35 2.13 -13.04
N TYR A 44 16.49 2.95 -14.05
CA TYR A 44 17.79 3.56 -14.37
C TYR A 44 18.38 4.37 -13.19
N ASN A 45 17.53 4.97 -12.39
CA ASN A 45 17.96 5.69 -11.18
C ASN A 45 18.55 4.77 -10.13
N GLU A 46 17.99 3.58 -9.97
CA GLU A 46 18.50 2.56 -9.04
C GLU A 46 19.78 1.89 -9.57
N LEU A 47 19.99 1.89 -10.89
CA LEU A 47 21.17 1.31 -11.53
C LEU A 47 22.33 2.32 -11.74
N ARG A 48 22.12 3.60 -11.43
CA ARG A 48 23.19 4.61 -11.59
C ARG A 48 24.41 4.28 -10.73
N SER A 49 25.61 4.59 -11.21
CA SER A 49 26.87 4.40 -10.45
C SER A 49 27.29 5.64 -9.66
N GLY A 50 26.74 6.82 -9.99
CA GLY A 50 27.11 8.08 -9.36
C GLY A 50 26.54 8.23 -7.95
N VAL A 51 27.34 8.86 -7.08
CA VAL A 51 26.91 9.28 -5.74
C VAL A 51 26.34 10.69 -5.83
N GLN A 52 25.13 10.88 -5.34
CA GLN A 52 24.46 12.16 -5.23
C GLN A 52 24.57 12.68 -3.80
N TYR A 53 24.93 13.95 -3.66
CA TYR A 53 24.91 14.66 -2.40
C TYR A 53 23.48 15.14 -2.11
N ASP A 54 22.93 14.75 -0.98
CA ASP A 54 21.64 15.23 -0.51
C ASP A 54 21.84 16.35 0.55
N ASN A 55 22.65 16.07 1.56
CA ASN A 55 23.06 17.03 2.57
C ASN A 55 24.41 16.63 3.18
N GLN A 56 24.94 17.41 4.12
CA GLN A 56 26.28 17.17 4.72
C GLN A 56 26.43 15.81 5.41
N TYR A 57 25.35 15.11 5.71
CA TYR A 57 25.33 13.81 6.40
C TYR A 57 24.80 12.68 5.54
N THR A 58 24.14 12.98 4.43
CA THR A 58 23.42 11.98 3.64
C THR A 58 23.82 12.03 2.17
N TYR A 59 24.18 10.88 1.67
CA TYR A 59 24.52 10.63 0.27
C TYR A 59 23.62 9.52 -0.26
N GLU A 60 23.30 9.57 -1.54
CA GLU A 60 22.57 8.53 -2.24
C GLU A 60 23.33 8.02 -3.46
N SER A 61 23.26 6.75 -3.74
CA SER A 61 23.74 6.18 -4.99
C SER A 61 22.78 5.12 -5.52
N GLY A 62 22.88 4.82 -6.80
CA GLY A 62 22.32 3.58 -7.32
C GLY A 62 23.29 2.42 -7.15
N ASN A 63 22.90 1.25 -7.69
CA ASN A 63 23.69 0.03 -7.68
C ASN A 63 23.60 -0.66 -9.06
N PRO A 64 24.65 -0.58 -9.89
CA PRO A 64 24.65 -1.21 -11.22
C PRO A 64 24.56 -2.75 -11.18
N PHE A 65 24.78 -3.35 -10.01
CA PHE A 65 24.81 -4.79 -9.84
C PHE A 65 23.45 -5.38 -9.42
N LEU A 66 22.40 -4.56 -9.32
CA LEU A 66 21.08 -5.05 -8.99
C LEU A 66 20.59 -6.09 -10.00
N THR A 67 19.96 -7.10 -9.46
CA THR A 67 19.19 -8.10 -10.21
C THR A 67 17.69 -7.81 -10.13
N PRO A 68 16.91 -8.22 -11.13
CA PRO A 68 15.46 -8.11 -11.04
C PRO A 68 14.89 -8.92 -9.87
N SER A 69 13.92 -8.35 -9.17
CA SER A 69 13.15 -9.07 -8.16
C SER A 69 12.00 -9.84 -8.81
N ILE A 70 11.77 -11.08 -8.37
CA ILE A 70 10.68 -11.91 -8.86
C ILE A 70 9.76 -12.28 -7.69
N THR A 71 8.48 -11.96 -7.84
CA THR A 71 7.44 -12.34 -6.88
C THR A 71 6.55 -13.41 -7.50
N ARG A 72 6.40 -14.55 -6.81
CA ARG A 72 5.51 -15.64 -7.19
C ARG A 72 4.37 -15.71 -6.20
N ASN A 73 3.15 -15.58 -6.68
CA ASN A 73 1.94 -15.54 -5.88
C ASN A 73 1.04 -16.74 -6.18
N LEU A 74 0.63 -17.45 -5.14
CA LEU A 74 -0.48 -18.38 -5.17
C LEU A 74 -1.64 -17.75 -4.40
N THR A 75 -2.71 -17.42 -5.12
CA THR A 75 -3.89 -16.73 -4.56
C THR A 75 -5.11 -17.65 -4.62
N TYR A 76 -5.77 -17.86 -3.49
CA TYR A 76 -7.09 -18.45 -3.41
C TYR A 76 -8.09 -17.36 -3.05
N ALA A 77 -9.14 -17.23 -3.85
CA ALA A 77 -10.25 -16.31 -3.62
C ALA A 77 -11.56 -17.11 -3.50
N PHE A 78 -12.35 -16.77 -2.51
CA PHE A 78 -13.67 -17.33 -2.25
C PHE A 78 -14.67 -16.18 -2.07
N SER A 79 -15.78 -16.25 -2.77
CA SER A 79 -16.88 -15.29 -2.67
C SER A 79 -18.22 -16.02 -2.55
N TRP A 80 -18.98 -15.66 -1.51
CA TRP A 80 -20.33 -16.19 -1.30
C TRP A 80 -21.21 -15.11 -0.70
N LYS A 81 -22.22 -14.67 -1.46
CA LYS A 81 -23.12 -13.59 -1.07
C LYS A 81 -22.32 -12.34 -0.62
N TRP A 82 -22.35 -12.06 0.69
CA TRP A 82 -21.70 -10.94 1.35
C TRP A 82 -20.35 -11.32 2.02
N VAL A 83 -19.86 -12.53 1.78
CA VAL A 83 -18.57 -13.02 2.32
C VAL A 83 -17.56 -13.10 1.21
N ASN A 84 -16.41 -12.45 1.37
CA ASN A 84 -15.26 -12.57 0.50
C ASN A 84 -14.04 -12.93 1.33
N LEU A 85 -13.33 -13.98 0.93
CA LEU A 85 -12.09 -14.45 1.55
C LEU A 85 -11.00 -14.49 0.48
N GLN A 86 -9.82 -13.99 0.79
CA GLN A 86 -8.63 -14.09 -0.05
C GLN A 86 -7.45 -14.59 0.77
N LEU A 87 -6.75 -15.58 0.25
CA LEU A 87 -5.51 -16.11 0.83
C LEU A 87 -4.42 -15.99 -0.22
N ILE A 88 -3.29 -15.41 0.16
CA ILE A 88 -2.15 -15.21 -0.75
C ILE A 88 -0.91 -15.79 -0.08
N CYS A 89 -0.25 -16.71 -0.75
CA CYS A 89 1.08 -17.19 -0.41
C CYS A 89 2.06 -16.63 -1.44
N SER A 90 3.06 -15.89 -0.99
CA SER A 90 4.05 -15.26 -1.87
C SER A 90 5.45 -15.76 -1.56
N HIS A 91 6.25 -15.95 -2.63
CA HIS A 91 7.69 -16.12 -2.56
C HIS A 91 8.35 -14.96 -3.32
N ILE A 92 9.10 -14.14 -2.63
CA ILE A 92 9.83 -12.99 -3.19
C ILE A 92 11.30 -13.37 -3.27
N SER A 93 11.91 -13.23 -4.45
CA SER A 93 13.34 -13.45 -4.68
C SER A 93 13.99 -12.14 -5.02
N ASP A 94 15.16 -11.88 -4.47
CA ASP A 94 16.03 -10.73 -4.79
C ASP A 94 15.30 -9.38 -4.68
N GLU A 95 14.48 -9.20 -3.63
CA GLU A 95 13.79 -7.92 -3.41
C GLU A 95 14.79 -6.77 -3.32
N VAL A 96 14.49 -5.68 -4.02
CA VAL A 96 15.31 -4.46 -3.99
C VAL A 96 14.89 -3.61 -2.81
N CYS A 97 15.79 -3.43 -1.86
CA CYS A 97 15.61 -2.59 -0.68
C CYS A 97 16.71 -1.54 -0.57
N THR A 98 16.35 -0.33 -0.14
CA THR A 98 17.37 0.67 0.20
C THR A 98 18.08 0.30 1.49
N MET A 99 19.40 0.10 1.38
CA MET A 99 20.28 -0.14 2.51
C MET A 99 21.12 1.10 2.81
N THR A 100 21.38 1.33 4.09
CA THR A 100 22.16 2.48 4.56
C THR A 100 23.42 1.99 5.24
N GLN A 101 24.56 2.51 4.82
CA GLN A 101 25.88 2.20 5.37
C GLN A 101 26.67 3.48 5.61
N SER A 102 27.78 3.40 6.35
CA SER A 102 28.68 4.53 6.52
C SER A 102 29.32 4.92 5.19
N TYR A 103 29.37 6.22 4.89
CA TYR A 103 30.01 6.72 3.68
C TYR A 103 31.48 7.02 3.96
N GLN A 104 32.37 6.44 3.15
CA GLN A 104 33.85 6.61 3.28
C GLN A 104 34.39 6.33 4.69
N ASN A 105 33.80 5.34 5.38
CA ASN A 105 34.16 4.98 6.77
C ASN A 105 33.97 6.13 7.79
N ASP A 106 33.23 7.17 7.44
CA ASP A 106 32.85 8.25 8.34
C ASP A 106 31.56 7.84 9.07
N PRO A 107 31.58 7.68 10.41
CA PRO A 107 30.39 7.25 11.16
C PRO A 107 29.26 8.31 11.18
N ILE A 108 29.55 9.55 10.81
CA ILE A 108 28.57 10.65 10.78
C ILE A 108 27.87 10.71 9.42
N LYS A 109 28.52 10.23 8.36
CA LYS A 109 28.00 10.26 7.00
C LYS A 109 27.39 8.93 6.60
N SER A 110 26.22 8.97 6.03
CA SER A 110 25.47 7.80 5.55
C SER A 110 25.34 7.80 4.03
N LEU A 111 25.45 6.62 3.44
CA LEU A 111 25.15 6.35 2.04
C LEU A 111 23.93 5.44 1.97
N ALA A 112 22.86 5.92 1.39
CA ALA A 112 21.68 5.13 1.05
C ALA A 112 21.85 4.57 -0.37
N ARG A 113 21.73 3.24 -0.53
CA ARG A 113 21.91 2.54 -1.80
C ARG A 113 20.92 1.38 -1.92
N PRO A 114 20.28 1.17 -3.08
CA PRO A 114 19.46 -0.01 -3.29
C PRO A 114 20.35 -1.27 -3.40
N GLU A 115 19.93 -2.33 -2.71
CA GLU A 115 20.57 -3.65 -2.72
C GLU A 115 19.52 -4.75 -2.81
N ASN A 116 19.87 -5.88 -3.42
CA ASN A 116 19.03 -7.05 -3.37
C ASN A 116 19.19 -7.73 -2.01
N ILE A 117 18.05 -8.04 -1.38
CA ILE A 117 18.00 -8.84 -0.16
C ILE A 117 17.63 -10.29 -0.48
N ASN A 118 18.02 -11.19 0.42
CA ASN A 118 17.68 -12.61 0.27
C ASN A 118 16.17 -12.83 0.16
N GLY A 119 15.79 -13.82 -0.63
CA GLY A 119 14.41 -14.19 -0.81
C GLY A 119 13.71 -14.59 0.49
N TYR A 120 12.42 -14.32 0.56
CA TYR A 120 11.58 -14.69 1.70
C TYR A 120 10.16 -15.06 1.27
N ASN A 121 9.44 -15.68 2.17
CA ASN A 121 8.04 -16.01 1.98
C ASN A 121 7.16 -15.06 2.77
N SER A 122 5.94 -14.82 2.27
CA SER A 122 4.90 -14.15 3.01
C SER A 122 3.55 -14.82 2.82
N PHE A 123 2.67 -14.61 3.79
CA PHE A 123 1.29 -15.07 3.78
C PHE A 123 0.38 -13.90 4.14
N GLN A 124 -0.68 -13.74 3.37
CA GLN A 124 -1.72 -12.77 3.64
C GLN A 124 -3.08 -13.46 3.60
N ALA A 125 -3.92 -13.17 4.59
CA ALA A 125 -5.32 -13.55 4.62
C ALA A 125 -6.17 -12.28 4.72
N GLY A 126 -7.15 -12.14 3.84
CA GLY A 126 -8.11 -11.04 3.81
C GLY A 126 -9.53 -11.58 3.90
N LEU A 127 -10.34 -11.03 4.78
CA LEU A 127 -11.77 -11.32 4.93
C LEU A 127 -12.56 -10.03 4.83
N THR A 128 -13.57 -10.01 3.97
CA THR A 128 -14.53 -8.92 3.87
C THR A 128 -15.94 -9.47 4.07
N LEU A 129 -16.68 -8.87 4.99
CA LEU A 129 -18.08 -9.15 5.27
C LEU A 129 -18.88 -7.86 5.05
N ASN A 130 -19.83 -7.87 4.12
CA ASN A 130 -20.63 -6.68 3.77
C ASN A 130 -22.15 -6.99 3.63
N PRO A 131 -22.80 -7.52 4.68
CA PRO A 131 -24.24 -7.76 4.67
C PRO A 131 -25.02 -6.44 4.67
N THR A 132 -26.30 -6.55 4.34
CA THR A 132 -27.25 -5.42 4.36
C THR A 132 -28.43 -5.75 5.28
N TYR A 133 -28.70 -4.90 6.27
CA TYR A 133 -29.77 -5.05 7.24
C TYR A 133 -30.67 -3.79 7.25
N GLY A 134 -31.55 -3.71 6.26
CA GLY A 134 -32.44 -2.56 6.10
C GLY A 134 -31.67 -1.26 5.86
N ILE A 135 -31.67 -0.35 6.83
CA ILE A 135 -30.94 0.93 6.77
C ILE A 135 -29.47 0.79 7.18
N TRP A 136 -29.07 -0.33 7.75
CA TRP A 136 -27.70 -0.56 8.23
C TRP A 136 -26.93 -1.43 7.24
N HIS A 137 -25.82 -0.89 6.76
CA HIS A 137 -24.90 -1.51 5.81
C HIS A 137 -23.51 -1.62 6.43
N PRO A 138 -23.27 -2.61 7.31
CA PRO A 138 -21.95 -2.82 7.88
C PRO A 138 -20.99 -3.42 6.86
N THR A 139 -19.73 -3.02 6.94
CA THR A 139 -18.64 -3.67 6.24
C THR A 139 -17.52 -3.95 7.25
N LEU A 140 -17.21 -5.22 7.46
CA LEU A 140 -16.05 -5.65 8.25
C LEU A 140 -14.97 -6.14 7.29
N GLU A 141 -13.79 -5.56 7.40
CA GLU A 141 -12.58 -6.00 6.71
C GLU A 141 -11.54 -6.40 7.74
N ALA A 142 -10.94 -7.57 7.56
CA ALA A 142 -9.86 -8.06 8.38
C ALA A 142 -8.73 -8.55 7.48
N MET A 143 -7.52 -8.11 7.74
CA MET A 143 -6.31 -8.54 7.04
C MET A 143 -5.30 -9.05 8.06
N LEU A 144 -4.74 -10.22 7.81
CA LEU A 144 -3.59 -10.76 8.52
C LEU A 144 -2.43 -10.87 7.52
N TYR A 145 -1.30 -10.32 7.88
CA TYR A 145 -0.05 -10.43 7.13
C TYR A 145 1.03 -11.07 7.98
N LYS A 146 1.74 -12.03 7.44
CA LYS A 146 2.88 -12.72 8.05
C LYS A 146 3.96 -12.88 7.01
N GLN A 147 5.20 -12.55 7.37
CA GLN A 147 6.37 -12.78 6.55
C GLN A 147 7.43 -13.58 7.31
N TRP A 148 8.36 -14.19 6.58
CA TRP A 148 9.52 -14.89 7.12
C TRP A 148 10.80 -14.26 6.55
N LEU A 149 10.93 -12.95 6.77
CA LEU A 149 12.07 -12.15 6.32
C LEU A 149 13.21 -12.24 7.34
N LYS A 150 14.42 -12.52 6.85
CA LYS A 150 15.66 -12.40 7.61
C LYS A 150 16.46 -11.25 7.02
N MET A 151 16.76 -10.27 7.83
CA MET A 151 17.58 -9.12 7.46
C MET A 151 18.50 -8.81 8.63
N ASP A 152 19.79 -8.62 8.36
CA ASP A 152 20.72 -8.17 9.38
C ASP A 152 20.35 -6.78 9.87
N THR A 153 19.99 -6.72 11.14
CA THR A 153 19.67 -5.48 11.86
C THR A 153 20.34 -5.50 13.21
N HIS A 154 20.53 -4.34 13.82
CA HIS A 154 21.11 -4.25 15.17
C HIS A 154 20.28 -4.92 16.28
N VAL A 155 19.02 -5.20 16.02
CA VAL A 155 18.07 -5.75 17.00
C VAL A 155 17.78 -7.23 16.78
N GLY A 156 18.49 -7.85 15.82
CA GLY A 156 18.27 -9.22 15.39
C GLY A 156 17.96 -9.30 13.89
N ASN A 157 17.93 -10.50 13.39
CA ASN A 157 17.81 -10.77 11.95
C ASN A 157 16.44 -11.32 11.54
N LYS A 158 15.42 -11.19 12.38
CA LYS A 158 14.07 -11.73 12.11
C LYS A 158 13.04 -10.63 12.16
N LEU A 159 12.45 -10.33 11.02
CA LEU A 159 11.32 -9.42 10.89
C LEU A 159 10.05 -10.23 10.56
N ASN A 160 9.60 -11.02 11.53
CA ASN A 160 8.61 -12.09 11.32
C ASN A 160 7.34 -11.95 12.14
N ASN A 161 7.17 -10.90 12.94
CA ASN A 161 5.97 -10.72 13.73
C ASN A 161 4.78 -10.41 12.81
N PRO A 162 3.65 -11.12 12.96
CA PRO A 162 2.48 -10.86 12.13
C PRO A 162 1.89 -9.48 12.39
N VAL A 163 1.22 -8.93 11.38
CA VAL A 163 0.44 -7.69 11.47
C VAL A 163 -1.00 -8.02 11.13
N ALA A 164 -1.94 -7.56 11.95
CA ALA A 164 -3.35 -7.61 11.64
C ALA A 164 -3.90 -6.18 11.51
N VAL A 165 -4.76 -5.97 10.52
CA VAL A 165 -5.49 -4.73 10.30
C VAL A 165 -6.97 -5.07 10.26
N PHE A 166 -7.76 -4.31 10.99
CA PHE A 166 -9.21 -4.42 11.04
C PHE A 166 -9.82 -3.08 10.65
N SER A 167 -10.83 -3.12 9.79
CA SER A 167 -11.65 -1.96 9.46
C SER A 167 -13.10 -2.34 9.62
N PHE A 168 -13.84 -1.55 10.39
CA PHE A 168 -15.26 -1.74 10.57
C PHE A 168 -16.00 -0.46 10.20
N THR A 169 -16.62 -0.48 9.04
CA THR A 169 -17.44 0.61 8.52
C THR A 169 -18.90 0.32 8.84
N ASN A 170 -19.56 1.25 9.52
CA ASN A 170 -20.98 1.20 9.80
C ASN A 170 -21.66 2.35 9.05
N THR A 171 -22.40 2.03 8.00
CA THR A 171 -23.17 3.01 7.25
C THR A 171 -24.65 2.84 7.57
N PHE A 172 -25.28 3.92 8.00
CA PHE A 172 -26.73 4.01 8.23
C PHE A 172 -27.34 4.95 7.21
N ASP A 173 -28.20 4.40 6.38
CA ASP A 173 -28.86 5.15 5.32
C ASP A 173 -30.32 5.45 5.71
N PHE A 174 -30.49 6.56 6.44
CA PHE A 174 -31.79 7.08 6.77
C PHE A 174 -32.36 7.84 5.55
N LYS A 175 -33.68 7.88 5.40
CA LYS A 175 -34.31 8.62 4.29
C LYS A 175 -33.93 10.10 4.18
N TRP A 176 -33.45 10.69 5.26
CA TRP A 176 -33.13 12.11 5.39
C TRP A 176 -31.66 12.42 5.71
N LEU A 177 -30.86 11.43 6.08
CA LEU A 177 -29.45 11.54 6.46
C LEU A 177 -28.75 10.21 6.19
N THR A 178 -27.53 10.26 5.68
CA THR A 178 -26.61 9.11 5.71
C THR A 178 -25.53 9.37 6.78
N ALA A 179 -25.34 8.42 7.68
CA ALA A 179 -24.30 8.47 8.71
C ALA A 179 -23.33 7.30 8.50
N SER A 180 -22.02 7.57 8.55
CA SER A 180 -20.99 6.56 8.45
C SER A 180 -20.00 6.70 9.59
N LEU A 181 -19.74 5.59 10.29
CA LEU A 181 -18.73 5.46 11.33
C LEU A 181 -17.70 4.41 10.88
N VAL A 182 -16.46 4.83 10.70
CA VAL A 182 -15.35 3.98 10.29
C VAL A 182 -14.38 3.83 11.45
N MET A 183 -14.17 2.60 11.90
CA MET A 183 -13.20 2.26 12.94
C MET A 183 -12.10 1.41 12.32
N THR A 184 -10.84 1.81 12.47
CA THR A 184 -9.68 1.09 11.95
C THR A 184 -8.73 0.79 13.11
N ALA A 185 -8.27 -0.46 13.19
CA ALA A 185 -7.28 -0.89 14.15
C ALA A 185 -6.15 -1.64 13.45
N GLN A 186 -4.92 -1.44 13.89
CA GLN A 186 -3.74 -2.16 13.41
C GLN A 186 -2.92 -2.62 14.60
N THR A 187 -2.44 -3.85 14.55
CA THR A 187 -1.54 -4.40 15.56
C THR A 187 -0.08 -3.99 15.33
N GLU A 188 0.75 -4.20 16.31
CA GLU A 188 2.19 -4.22 16.15
C GLU A 188 2.63 -5.36 15.24
N GLY A 189 3.84 -5.29 14.67
CA GLY A 189 4.43 -6.36 13.88
C GLY A 189 5.33 -5.86 12.75
N ASN A 190 5.62 -6.73 11.77
CA ASN A 190 6.58 -6.48 10.71
C ASN A 190 5.93 -6.55 9.33
N MET A 191 6.29 -5.60 8.45
CA MET A 191 5.87 -5.58 7.05
C MET A 191 7.03 -5.06 6.18
N GLY A 192 7.60 -5.93 5.34
CA GLY A 192 8.87 -5.65 4.66
C GLY A 192 9.97 -5.38 5.69
N ASN A 193 10.79 -4.38 5.45
CA ASN A 193 11.83 -3.91 6.38
C ASN A 193 11.31 -2.97 7.49
N LYS A 194 9.99 -2.86 7.65
CA LYS A 194 9.32 -1.99 8.61
C LYS A 194 8.86 -2.77 9.84
N ASN A 195 9.13 -2.23 11.02
CA ASN A 195 8.59 -2.67 12.30
C ASN A 195 7.59 -1.63 12.82
N ILE A 196 6.34 -2.02 12.95
CA ILE A 196 5.27 -1.26 13.58
C ILE A 196 5.39 -1.48 15.09
N ARG A 197 5.88 -0.48 15.81
CA ARG A 197 6.23 -0.58 17.23
C ARG A 197 5.06 -0.39 18.17
N LYS A 198 3.99 0.23 17.68
CA LYS A 198 2.75 0.45 18.41
C LYS A 198 1.60 0.32 17.45
N GLY A 199 0.64 -0.50 17.79
CA GLY A 199 -0.65 -0.55 17.12
C GLY A 199 -1.38 0.78 17.25
N TYR A 200 -2.31 1.03 16.36
CA TYR A 200 -3.18 2.20 16.45
C TYR A 200 -4.64 1.82 16.32
N PHE A 201 -5.48 2.70 16.83
CA PHE A 201 -6.91 2.69 16.64
C PHE A 201 -7.35 4.07 16.16
N ASN A 202 -8.17 4.12 15.13
CA ASN A 202 -8.67 5.39 14.57
C ASN A 202 -10.18 5.27 14.35
N THR A 203 -10.91 6.33 14.62
CA THR A 203 -12.35 6.39 14.40
C THR A 203 -12.72 7.67 13.68
N ASN A 204 -13.40 7.54 12.53
CA ASN A 204 -13.89 8.64 11.72
C ASN A 204 -15.41 8.59 11.65
N LEU A 205 -16.04 9.75 11.79
CA LEU A 205 -17.49 9.94 11.64
C LEU A 205 -17.76 10.85 10.44
N SER A 206 -18.65 10.44 9.58
CA SER A 206 -19.13 11.24 8.46
C SER A 206 -20.65 11.29 8.44
N LEU A 207 -21.21 12.50 8.36
CA LEU A 207 -22.64 12.75 8.19
C LEU A 207 -22.87 13.44 6.86
N TYR A 208 -23.82 12.94 6.09
CA TYR A 208 -24.16 13.46 4.78
C TYR A 208 -25.66 13.71 4.67
N LYS A 209 -26.04 14.93 4.25
CA LYS A 209 -27.43 15.28 4.01
C LYS A 209 -27.60 16.03 2.70
N ALA A 210 -28.47 15.51 1.85
CA ALA A 210 -28.87 16.18 0.62
C ALA A 210 -30.27 16.83 0.76
N LEU A 211 -30.38 18.07 0.31
CA LEU A 211 -31.57 18.88 0.37
C LEU A 211 -31.92 19.43 -1.02
N PHE A 212 -33.19 19.88 -1.21
CA PHE A 212 -33.64 20.52 -2.44
C PHE A 212 -33.37 19.70 -3.72
N LYS A 213 -33.75 18.41 -3.71
CA LYS A 213 -33.48 17.47 -4.84
C LYS A 213 -31.96 17.42 -5.20
N ASN A 214 -31.11 17.28 -4.21
CA ASN A 214 -29.62 17.22 -4.32
C ASN A 214 -28.99 18.53 -4.82
N ARG A 215 -29.67 19.67 -4.72
CA ARG A 215 -29.07 20.98 -5.02
C ARG A 215 -28.20 21.50 -3.88
N LEU A 216 -28.55 21.22 -2.64
CA LEU A 216 -27.76 21.56 -1.46
C LEU A 216 -27.29 20.28 -0.78
N THR A 217 -25.99 20.16 -0.59
CA THR A 217 -25.36 19.07 0.16
C THR A 217 -24.67 19.63 1.39
N LEU A 218 -24.96 19.04 2.54
CA LEU A 218 -24.28 19.31 3.81
C LEU A 218 -23.48 18.07 4.18
N THR A 219 -22.20 18.26 4.56
CA THR A 219 -21.34 17.21 5.07
C THR A 219 -20.73 17.66 6.39
N LEU A 220 -20.61 16.74 7.34
CA LEU A 220 -19.84 16.90 8.55
C LEU A 220 -18.90 15.70 8.65
N ASP A 221 -17.60 15.94 8.59
CA ASP A 221 -16.58 14.91 8.69
C ASP A 221 -15.73 15.17 9.93
N VAL A 222 -15.65 14.17 10.80
CA VAL A 222 -14.80 14.18 12.01
C VAL A 222 -13.77 13.08 11.84
N SER A 223 -12.51 13.46 11.72
CA SER A 223 -11.37 12.54 11.62
C SER A 223 -10.76 12.34 12.99
N ASP A 224 -10.34 11.11 13.27
CA ASP A 224 -9.67 10.69 14.52
C ASP A 224 -10.41 11.20 15.78
N LEU A 225 -11.68 10.79 15.90
CA LEU A 225 -12.63 11.24 16.93
C LEU A 225 -12.06 11.13 18.37
N PHE A 226 -11.17 10.18 18.63
CA PHE A 226 -10.59 9.92 19.95
C PHE A 226 -9.12 10.34 20.06
N ALA A 227 -8.53 10.96 19.03
CA ALA A 227 -7.13 11.37 19.00
C ALA A 227 -6.14 10.22 19.27
N THR A 228 -6.42 9.03 18.72
CA THR A 228 -5.67 7.79 18.96
C THR A 228 -4.87 7.30 17.75
N GLY A 229 -4.89 8.04 16.63
CA GLY A 229 -4.29 7.62 15.35
C GLY A 229 -2.76 7.70 15.26
N ASN A 230 -2.04 7.97 16.35
CA ASN A 230 -0.58 8.09 16.34
C ASN A 230 0.11 6.75 16.11
N GLN A 231 1.09 6.73 15.22
CA GLN A 231 1.85 5.54 14.85
C GLN A 231 3.35 5.69 15.12
N TYR A 232 3.98 4.64 15.64
CA TYR A 232 5.42 4.54 15.81
C TYR A 232 5.96 3.43 14.93
N ARG A 233 6.87 3.77 14.02
CA ARG A 233 7.45 2.84 13.07
C ARG A 233 8.97 2.92 13.10
N THR A 234 9.63 1.79 12.91
CA THR A 234 11.07 1.72 12.69
C THR A 234 11.31 1.09 11.33
N PHE A 235 12.07 1.75 10.48
CA PHE A 235 12.58 1.17 9.24
C PHE A 235 14.00 0.70 9.46
N TYR A 236 14.29 -0.51 8.99
CA TYR A 236 15.61 -1.10 9.01
C TYR A 236 16.23 -1.04 7.61
N SER A 237 17.42 -0.47 7.51
CA SER A 237 18.19 -0.33 6.27
C SER A 237 19.60 -0.85 6.52
N GLY A 238 19.75 -2.18 6.57
CA GLY A 238 21.01 -2.82 7.01
C GLY A 238 21.31 -2.46 8.46
N ALA A 239 22.50 -1.94 8.71
CA ALA A 239 22.94 -1.52 10.04
C ALA A 239 22.21 -0.27 10.57
N ALA A 240 21.63 0.54 9.69
CA ALA A 240 20.92 1.75 10.08
C ALA A 240 19.45 1.45 10.44
N ARG A 241 18.93 2.23 11.36
CA ARG A 241 17.50 2.26 11.70
C ARG A 241 17.00 3.69 11.75
N THR A 242 15.84 3.93 11.14
CA THR A 242 15.18 5.22 11.18
C THR A 242 13.87 5.08 11.95
N LEU A 243 13.71 5.91 12.97
CA LEU A 243 12.51 5.96 13.80
C LEU A 243 11.59 7.02 13.22
N PHE A 244 10.36 6.64 12.91
CA PHE A 244 9.30 7.55 12.51
C PHE A 244 8.24 7.60 13.59
N TYR A 245 7.87 8.81 13.94
CA TYR A 245 6.68 9.10 14.73
C TYR A 245 5.71 9.86 13.83
N ASP A 246 4.64 9.19 13.46
CA ASP A 246 3.57 9.80 12.66
C ASP A 246 2.49 10.29 13.62
N ALA A 247 2.50 11.58 13.89
CA ALA A 247 1.46 12.24 14.67
C ALA A 247 0.25 12.52 13.77
N TYR A 248 -0.56 11.49 13.51
CA TYR A 248 -1.83 11.66 12.77
C TYR A 248 -2.95 12.20 13.66
N SER A 249 -2.70 12.43 14.93
CA SER A 249 -3.70 12.85 15.90
C SER A 249 -4.04 14.35 15.79
N VAL A 250 -4.33 14.80 14.59
CA VAL A 250 -5.05 16.04 14.44
C VAL A 250 -6.52 15.65 14.28
N SER A 251 -7.24 15.48 15.39
CA SER A 251 -8.69 15.44 15.35
C SER A 251 -9.17 16.64 14.56
N ASN A 252 -9.78 16.41 13.43
CA ASN A 252 -10.21 17.47 12.53
C ASN A 252 -11.72 17.37 12.33
N ILE A 253 -12.39 18.51 12.41
CA ILE A 253 -13.81 18.64 12.12
C ILE A 253 -13.94 19.52 10.89
N THR A 254 -14.50 18.95 9.84
CA THR A 254 -14.76 19.66 8.58
C THR A 254 -16.27 19.74 8.33
N LEU A 255 -16.76 20.96 8.18
CA LEU A 255 -18.14 21.23 7.75
C LEU A 255 -18.13 21.66 6.29
N GLY A 256 -18.77 20.89 5.42
CA GLY A 256 -18.91 21.16 4.01
C GLY A 256 -20.33 21.60 3.64
N ILE A 257 -20.45 22.69 2.88
CA ILE A 257 -21.71 23.14 2.29
C ILE A 257 -21.50 23.31 0.80
N ARG A 258 -22.25 22.56 -0.01
CA ARG A 258 -22.16 22.63 -1.47
C ARG A 258 -23.53 22.91 -2.08
N TYR A 259 -23.62 24.01 -2.79
CA TYR A 259 -24.83 24.36 -3.52
C TYR A 259 -24.59 24.34 -5.04
N ARG A 260 -25.47 23.66 -5.79
CA ARG A 260 -25.43 23.60 -7.26
C ARG A 260 -26.37 24.64 -7.84
N PHE A 261 -25.78 25.70 -8.39
CA PHE A 261 -26.52 26.68 -9.18
C PHE A 261 -26.73 26.11 -10.58
N ASN A 262 -27.93 26.37 -11.15
CA ASN A 262 -28.26 26.06 -12.55
C ASN A 262 -27.81 24.66 -13.03
N ALA A 263 -28.12 23.61 -12.27
CA ALA A 263 -27.96 22.25 -12.74
C ALA A 263 -29.05 21.94 -13.80
N THR A 264 -29.00 22.60 -14.94
CA THR A 264 -29.66 22.13 -16.14
C THR A 264 -28.89 20.95 -16.66
N ASN A 265 -29.56 19.81 -16.82
CA ASN A 265 -28.97 18.69 -17.55
C ASN A 265 -28.56 19.22 -18.91
N SER A 266 -27.25 19.37 -19.13
CA SER A 266 -26.72 19.71 -20.44
C SER A 266 -27.21 18.63 -21.41
N LYS A 267 -28.14 18.98 -22.29
CA LYS A 267 -28.57 18.11 -23.39
C LYS A 267 -27.46 17.93 -24.44
N TYR A 268 -26.32 18.59 -24.25
CA TYR A 268 -25.19 18.50 -25.15
C TYR A 268 -24.46 17.17 -24.97
N LYS A 269 -24.83 16.19 -25.76
CA LYS A 269 -24.13 14.91 -25.94
C LYS A 269 -23.13 14.95 -27.09
N GLY A 270 -22.68 16.12 -27.50
CA GLY A 270 -21.70 16.27 -28.58
C GLY A 270 -20.29 15.95 -28.11
N THR A 271 -19.59 15.15 -28.87
CA THR A 271 -18.11 15.06 -28.80
C THR A 271 -17.55 16.44 -29.10
N GLY A 272 -16.83 17.03 -28.13
CA GLY A 272 -16.19 18.34 -28.35
C GLY A 272 -15.34 18.35 -29.61
N ALA A 273 -15.35 19.46 -30.37
CA ALA A 273 -14.51 19.64 -31.54
C ALA A 273 -13.04 19.37 -31.17
N GLY A 274 -12.34 18.53 -31.90
CA GLY A 274 -10.93 18.23 -31.73
C GLY A 274 -10.59 16.90 -31.03
N GLN A 275 -11.56 16.07 -30.62
CA GLN A 275 -11.23 14.76 -30.05
C GLN A 275 -10.57 13.80 -31.04
N SER A 276 -10.91 13.86 -32.32
CA SER A 276 -10.24 13.10 -33.39
C SER A 276 -8.78 13.51 -33.61
N GLN A 277 -8.38 14.70 -33.19
CA GLN A 277 -7.00 15.18 -33.25
C GLN A 277 -6.21 14.80 -31.98
N LYS A 278 -6.85 14.72 -30.81
CA LYS A 278 -6.21 14.28 -29.58
C LYS A 278 -5.87 12.78 -29.57
N SER A 279 -6.59 11.96 -30.32
CA SER A 279 -6.29 10.52 -30.45
C SER A 279 -5.10 10.22 -31.39
N ARG A 280 -4.51 11.26 -32.04
CA ARG A 280 -3.34 11.14 -32.89
C ARG A 280 -2.04 11.67 -32.27
N MET A 281 -2.11 12.19 -31.05
CA MET A 281 -0.98 12.54 -30.19
C MET A 281 -0.74 11.47 -29.15
#